data_f78baf08e0aa00114cfc239d38e34fda
#
_entry.id   f78baf08e0aa00114cfc239d38e34fda
#
_cell.length_a   1.000
_cell.length_b   1.000
_cell.length_c   1.000
_cell.angle_alpha   90.00
_cell.angle_beta   90.00
_cell.angle_gamma   90.00
#
_symmetry.space_group_name_H-M   'P 1'
#
loop_
_entity.id
_entity.type
_entity.pdbx_description
1 polymer ?
#
loop_
_entity_poly.entity_id
_entity_poly.type
_entity_poly.pdbx_seq_one_letter_code
_entity_poly.pdbx_strand_id
1 'polypeptide(L)'
;SNRCKAMINSIQQVLSQLEQPDQHIPKVNIVGIDASELEETISLFRSIVFLGYFDCRPLGETLTRFVAVIAGQAARTYRMLPSCDAVSAEEFGSRVAEKLLERIPELRRKLGTDVQAVFDNDPAAQDIEEVILCYPALKAMLHYRLAHELLLLGVPVLPRMITEAVHSQTGIDIHPGAEIGDYF
;
A
#
# COMPACT_ATOMS: atom_id res chain seq x y z
N SER A 1 -15.87 43.87 0.95
CA SER A 1 -15.45 44.66 2.12
C SER A 1 -13.95 44.74 2.16
N ASN A 2 -13.37 45.74 2.78
CA ASN A 2 -11.90 45.89 2.90
C ASN A 2 -11.20 44.68 3.56
N ARG A 3 -11.92 43.99 4.44
CA ARG A 3 -11.42 42.74 5.08
C ARG A 3 -11.23 41.61 4.12
N CYS A 4 -12.10 41.42 3.14
CA CYS A 4 -11.96 40.40 2.09
C CYS A 4 -10.77 40.69 1.19
N LYS A 5 -10.56 41.97 0.83
CA LYS A 5 -9.37 42.36 0.00
C LYS A 5 -8.05 42.12 0.73
N ALA A 6 -7.99 42.46 2.02
CA ALA A 6 -6.82 42.22 2.86
C ALA A 6 -6.49 40.72 2.97
N MET A 7 -7.52 39.87 3.14
CA MET A 7 -7.35 38.40 3.20
C MET A 7 -6.82 37.85 1.87
N ILE A 8 -7.36 38.30 0.72
CA ILE A 8 -6.90 37.87 -0.61
C ILE A 8 -5.43 38.25 -0.82
N ASN A 9 -5.04 39.46 -0.43
CA ASN A 9 -3.65 39.90 -0.54
C ASN A 9 -2.70 39.04 0.33
N SER A 10 -3.12 38.70 1.55
CA SER A 10 -2.36 37.82 2.44
C SER A 10 -2.20 36.43 1.84
N ILE A 11 -3.27 35.85 1.26
CA ILE A 11 -3.20 34.55 0.56
C ILE A 11 -2.20 34.62 -0.61
N GLN A 12 -2.27 35.66 -1.44
CA GLN A 12 -1.35 35.81 -2.58
C GLN A 12 0.11 35.90 -2.12
N GLN A 13 0.37 36.62 -1.03
CA GLN A 13 1.72 36.74 -0.47
C GLN A 13 2.23 35.39 0.02
N VAL A 14 1.41 34.60 0.73
CA VAL A 14 1.76 33.26 1.20
C VAL A 14 1.98 32.30 0.03
N LEU A 15 1.13 32.32 -0.97
CA LEU A 15 1.30 31.54 -2.20
C LEU A 15 2.65 31.82 -2.85
N SER A 16 3.00 33.08 -3.05
CA SER A 16 4.27 33.48 -3.63
C SER A 16 5.48 32.94 -2.84
N GLN A 17 5.38 32.87 -1.50
CA GLN A 17 6.43 32.30 -0.66
C GLN A 17 6.48 30.77 -0.76
N LEU A 18 5.32 30.09 -0.76
CA LEU A 18 5.24 28.64 -0.84
C LEU A 18 5.66 28.06 -2.19
N GLU A 19 5.56 28.85 -3.26
CA GLU A 19 6.02 28.49 -4.60
C GLU A 19 7.55 28.53 -4.75
N GLN A 20 8.26 29.19 -3.80
CA GLN A 20 9.72 29.20 -3.82
C GLN A 20 10.27 27.82 -3.46
N PRO A 21 11.40 27.41 -4.06
CA PRO A 21 12.08 26.18 -3.67
C PRO A 21 12.50 26.21 -2.19
N ASP A 22 12.21 25.13 -1.47
CA ASP A 22 12.73 24.90 -0.12
C ASP A 22 13.89 23.89 -0.20
N GLN A 23 14.97 24.14 0.59
CA GLN A 23 16.15 23.29 0.56
C GLN A 23 15.93 21.93 1.22
N HIS A 24 14.92 21.80 2.09
CA HIS A 24 14.61 20.58 2.84
C HIS A 24 13.38 19.84 2.32
N ILE A 25 12.54 20.52 1.51
CA ILE A 25 11.32 19.95 0.93
C ILE A 25 11.45 19.97 -0.60
N PRO A 26 11.95 18.88 -1.20
CA PRO A 26 12.12 18.83 -2.65
C PRO A 26 10.79 18.93 -3.36
N LYS A 27 10.75 19.65 -4.48
CA LYS A 27 9.60 19.60 -5.40
C LYS A 27 9.56 18.23 -6.04
N VAL A 28 8.40 17.59 -5.96
CA VAL A 28 8.11 16.33 -6.67
C VAL A 28 6.89 16.54 -7.57
N ASN A 29 6.74 15.70 -8.59
CA ASN A 29 5.51 15.60 -9.33
C ASN A 29 4.41 15.09 -8.38
N ILE A 30 3.16 15.48 -8.63
CA ILE A 30 2.01 15.10 -7.79
C ILE A 30 1.95 13.59 -7.69
N VAL A 31 2.08 13.07 -6.48
CA VAL A 31 1.95 11.63 -6.19
C VAL A 31 0.48 11.26 -6.03
N GLY A 32 -0.27 12.04 -5.26
CA GLY A 32 -1.72 11.91 -5.12
C GLY A 32 -2.19 10.57 -4.52
N ILE A 33 -1.37 9.94 -3.68
CA ILE A 33 -1.79 8.75 -2.92
C ILE A 33 -2.19 9.22 -1.52
N ASP A 34 -3.45 9.02 -1.17
CA ASP A 34 -3.96 9.31 0.15
C ASP A 34 -4.19 8.03 1.00
N ALA A 35 -4.56 8.23 2.26
CA ALA A 35 -4.79 7.13 3.20
C ALA A 35 -5.96 6.24 2.77
N SER A 36 -7.04 6.79 2.19
CA SER A 36 -8.21 6.02 1.78
C SER A 36 -7.91 5.10 0.60
N GLU A 37 -7.09 5.56 -0.34
CA GLU A 37 -6.65 4.76 -1.48
C GLU A 37 -5.70 3.62 -1.05
N LEU A 38 -4.85 3.89 -0.05
CA LEU A 38 -3.99 2.87 0.53
C LEU A 38 -4.82 1.79 1.26
N GLU A 39 -5.83 2.20 2.01
CA GLU A 39 -6.78 1.29 2.67
C GLU A 39 -7.54 0.44 1.66
N GLU A 40 -7.98 1.03 0.53
CA GLU A 40 -8.62 0.28 -0.56
C GLU A 40 -7.70 -0.83 -1.09
N THR A 41 -6.44 -0.52 -1.36
CA THR A 41 -5.45 -1.49 -1.84
C THR A 41 -5.32 -2.68 -0.90
N ILE A 42 -5.17 -2.42 0.39
CA ILE A 42 -5.04 -3.46 1.41
C ILE A 42 -6.32 -4.27 1.56
N SER A 43 -7.47 -3.61 1.56
CA SER A 43 -8.78 -4.27 1.64
C SER A 43 -9.02 -5.23 0.46
N LEU A 44 -8.70 -4.80 -0.76
CA LEU A 44 -8.78 -5.64 -1.95
C LEU A 44 -7.84 -6.84 -1.87
N PHE A 45 -6.57 -6.61 -1.51
CA PHE A 45 -5.59 -7.68 -1.37
C PHE A 45 -6.01 -8.70 -0.31
N ARG A 46 -6.47 -8.25 0.85
CA ARG A 46 -6.99 -9.09 1.92
C ARG A 46 -8.16 -9.96 1.45
N SER A 47 -9.11 -9.37 0.72
CA SER A 47 -10.27 -10.11 0.18
C SER A 47 -9.88 -11.14 -0.88
N ILE A 48 -8.82 -10.87 -1.65
CA ILE A 48 -8.28 -11.80 -2.65
C ILE A 48 -7.59 -13.00 -1.99
N VAL A 49 -6.79 -12.79 -0.96
CA VAL A 49 -6.02 -13.88 -0.33
C VAL A 49 -6.84 -14.67 0.69
N PHE A 50 -7.79 -14.03 1.38
CA PHE A 50 -8.70 -14.66 2.34
C PHE A 50 -10.14 -14.65 1.81
N LEU A 51 -10.39 -15.50 0.81
CA LEU A 51 -11.68 -15.57 0.12
C LEU A 51 -12.83 -15.89 1.07
N GLY A 52 -13.87 -15.05 1.03
CA GLY A 52 -15.09 -15.24 1.82
C GLY A 52 -15.04 -14.70 3.25
N TYR A 53 -13.88 -14.21 3.74
CA TYR A 53 -13.78 -13.68 5.11
C TYR A 53 -14.19 -12.22 5.24
N PHE A 54 -13.91 -11.37 4.23
CA PHE A 54 -14.02 -9.92 4.38
C PHE A 54 -14.95 -9.25 3.36
N ASP A 55 -15.21 -9.88 2.23
CA ASP A 55 -15.99 -9.32 1.14
C ASP A 55 -16.74 -10.42 0.40
N CYS A 56 -17.94 -10.11 -0.05
CA CYS A 56 -18.78 -11.01 -0.85
C CYS A 56 -18.80 -10.66 -2.35
N ARG A 57 -18.00 -9.69 -2.80
CA ARG A 57 -17.90 -9.34 -4.21
C ARG A 57 -17.34 -10.51 -5.03
N PRO A 58 -17.75 -10.66 -6.29
CA PRO A 58 -17.16 -11.66 -7.19
C PRO A 58 -15.64 -11.47 -7.29
N LEU A 59 -14.88 -12.56 -7.16
CA LEU A 59 -13.41 -12.51 -7.17
C LEU A 59 -12.85 -11.81 -8.41
N GLY A 60 -13.46 -12.02 -9.57
CA GLY A 60 -13.03 -11.38 -10.81
C GLY A 60 -13.13 -9.85 -10.78
N GLU A 61 -14.16 -9.31 -10.16
CA GLU A 61 -14.33 -7.86 -9.98
C GLU A 61 -13.27 -7.32 -9.01
N THR A 62 -13.03 -8.02 -7.90
CA THR A 62 -12.03 -7.65 -6.90
C THR A 62 -10.62 -7.65 -7.49
N LEU A 63 -10.26 -8.67 -8.28
CA LEU A 63 -8.99 -8.75 -8.99
C LEU A 63 -8.84 -7.62 -10.02
N THR A 64 -9.87 -7.35 -10.81
CA THR A 64 -9.85 -6.27 -11.81
C THR A 64 -9.63 -4.92 -11.15
N ARG A 65 -10.33 -4.66 -10.05
CA ARG A 65 -10.16 -3.41 -9.30
C ARG A 65 -8.77 -3.31 -8.66
N PHE A 66 -8.28 -4.39 -8.07
CA PHE A 66 -6.95 -4.45 -7.47
C PHE A 66 -5.84 -4.13 -8.48
N VAL A 67 -5.88 -4.76 -9.65
CA VAL A 67 -4.93 -4.50 -10.75
C VAL A 67 -4.94 -3.03 -11.15
N ALA A 68 -6.13 -2.43 -11.31
CA ALA A 68 -6.26 -1.02 -11.69
C ALA A 68 -5.69 -0.08 -10.63
N VAL A 69 -5.98 -0.34 -9.35
CA VAL A 69 -5.49 0.49 -8.23
C VAL A 69 -3.97 0.38 -8.09
N ILE A 70 -3.41 -0.83 -8.14
CA ILE A 70 -1.96 -1.04 -8.07
C ILE A 70 -1.24 -0.38 -9.25
N ALA A 71 -1.74 -0.54 -10.47
CA ALA A 71 -1.14 0.09 -11.65
C ALA A 71 -1.09 1.62 -11.50
N GLY A 72 -2.19 2.23 -11.07
CA GLY A 72 -2.25 3.68 -10.84
C GLY A 72 -1.33 4.16 -9.73
N GLN A 73 -1.27 3.48 -8.60
CA GLN A 73 -0.39 3.83 -7.48
C GLN A 73 1.09 3.67 -7.83
N ALA A 74 1.46 2.57 -8.48
CA ALA A 74 2.83 2.34 -8.93
C ALA A 74 3.27 3.39 -9.97
N ALA A 75 2.40 3.75 -10.92
CA ALA A 75 2.68 4.81 -11.89
C ALA A 75 2.90 6.16 -11.21
N ARG A 76 2.05 6.53 -10.25
CA ARG A 76 2.16 7.81 -9.53
C ARG A 76 3.43 7.91 -8.70
N THR A 77 3.80 6.85 -7.97
CA THR A 77 5.04 6.86 -7.19
C THR A 77 6.28 6.82 -8.07
N TYR A 78 6.20 6.17 -9.24
CA TYR A 78 7.30 6.16 -10.21
C TYR A 78 7.59 7.55 -10.79
N ARG A 79 6.56 8.40 -10.94
CA ARG A 79 6.71 9.80 -11.37
C ARG A 79 7.52 10.69 -10.42
N MET A 80 7.79 10.23 -9.19
CA MET A 80 8.72 10.92 -8.29
C MET A 80 10.18 10.85 -8.76
N LEU A 81 10.52 9.90 -9.63
CA LEU A 81 11.87 9.76 -10.15
C LEU A 81 12.18 10.89 -11.15
N PRO A 82 13.36 11.53 -11.05
CA PRO A 82 13.70 12.73 -11.84
C PRO A 82 13.67 12.52 -13.37
N SER A 83 13.91 11.30 -13.84
CA SER A 83 13.98 10.95 -15.27
C SER A 83 12.67 10.37 -15.82
N CYS A 84 11.59 10.38 -15.05
CA CYS A 84 10.34 9.74 -15.45
C CYS A 84 9.47 10.68 -16.28
N ASP A 85 9.00 10.21 -17.44
CA ASP A 85 7.90 10.80 -18.19
C ASP A 85 6.57 10.06 -17.92
N ALA A 86 5.45 10.64 -18.37
CA ALA A 86 4.12 10.08 -18.10
C ALA A 86 3.89 8.72 -18.77
N VAL A 87 4.42 8.50 -19.98
CA VAL A 87 4.27 7.24 -20.72
C VAL A 87 5.02 6.13 -20.01
N SER A 88 6.28 6.38 -19.65
CA SER A 88 7.11 5.42 -18.88
C SER A 88 6.50 5.07 -17.54
N ALA A 89 5.83 6.02 -16.87
CA ALA A 89 5.14 5.77 -15.62
C ALA A 89 3.95 4.82 -15.78
N GLU A 90 3.11 5.02 -16.79
CA GLU A 90 1.95 4.16 -17.06
C GLU A 90 2.37 2.73 -17.46
N GLU A 91 3.40 2.61 -18.29
CA GLU A 91 4.00 1.33 -18.67
C GLU A 91 4.59 0.60 -17.45
N PHE A 92 5.28 1.33 -16.57
CA PHE A 92 5.80 0.80 -15.30
C PHE A 92 4.65 0.29 -14.43
N GLY A 93 3.61 1.09 -14.21
CA GLY A 93 2.46 0.73 -13.39
C GLY A 93 1.76 -0.53 -13.90
N SER A 94 1.54 -0.62 -15.21
CA SER A 94 0.91 -1.79 -15.85
C SER A 94 1.75 -3.05 -15.67
N ARG A 95 3.07 -2.97 -15.86
CA ARG A 95 3.99 -4.09 -15.67
C ARG A 95 4.02 -4.56 -14.21
N VAL A 96 4.04 -3.63 -13.25
CA VAL A 96 3.99 -3.96 -11.82
C VAL A 96 2.71 -4.72 -11.50
N ALA A 97 1.55 -4.23 -11.95
CA ALA A 97 0.27 -4.88 -11.70
C ALA A 97 0.19 -6.29 -12.30
N GLU A 98 0.68 -6.48 -13.53
CA GLU A 98 0.76 -7.78 -14.20
C GLU A 98 1.64 -8.76 -13.40
N LYS A 99 2.85 -8.34 -13.03
CA LYS A 99 3.78 -9.18 -12.27
C LYS A 99 3.27 -9.51 -10.88
N LEU A 100 2.64 -8.55 -10.21
CA LEU A 100 2.04 -8.79 -8.90
C LEU A 100 0.87 -9.78 -9.00
N LEU A 101 0.05 -9.67 -10.05
CA LEU A 101 -1.05 -10.62 -10.29
C LEU A 101 -0.53 -12.07 -10.43
N GLU A 102 0.57 -12.29 -11.13
CA GLU A 102 1.23 -13.58 -11.25
C GLU A 102 1.71 -14.13 -9.88
N ARG A 103 2.02 -13.24 -8.93
CA ARG A 103 2.53 -13.60 -7.60
C ARG A 103 1.43 -13.88 -6.56
N ILE A 104 0.19 -13.49 -6.81
CA ILE A 104 -0.92 -13.64 -5.85
C ILE A 104 -1.07 -15.08 -5.32
N PRO A 105 -1.03 -16.15 -6.14
CA PRO A 105 -1.15 -17.52 -5.62
C PRO A 105 -0.06 -17.88 -4.60
N GLU A 106 1.18 -17.46 -4.84
CA GLU A 106 2.29 -17.70 -3.92
C GLU A 106 2.18 -16.84 -2.64
N LEU A 107 1.76 -15.59 -2.76
CA LEU A 107 1.50 -14.73 -1.61
C LEU A 107 0.40 -15.31 -0.71
N ARG A 108 -0.67 -15.84 -1.32
CA ARG A 108 -1.72 -16.55 -0.60
C ARG A 108 -1.19 -17.78 0.12
N ARG A 109 -0.35 -18.57 -0.53
CA ARG A 109 0.29 -19.74 0.08
C ARG A 109 1.12 -19.35 1.31
N LYS A 110 1.98 -18.33 1.18
CA LYS A 110 2.81 -17.83 2.28
C LYS A 110 1.98 -17.32 3.44
N LEU A 111 0.94 -16.53 3.17
CA LEU A 111 0.01 -16.06 4.20
C LEU A 111 -0.72 -17.22 4.90
N GLY A 112 -1.03 -18.28 4.18
CA GLY A 112 -1.57 -19.51 4.78
C GLY A 112 -0.59 -20.15 5.77
N THR A 113 0.71 -20.16 5.47
CA THR A 113 1.73 -20.65 6.43
C THR A 113 1.87 -19.74 7.65
N ASP A 114 1.73 -18.42 7.48
CA ASP A 114 1.74 -17.47 8.60
C ASP A 114 0.52 -17.66 9.50
N VAL A 115 -0.67 -17.88 8.93
CA VAL A 115 -1.88 -18.23 9.70
C VAL A 115 -1.64 -19.47 10.54
N GLN A 116 -1.07 -20.51 9.93
CA GLN A 116 -0.79 -21.76 10.63
C GLN A 116 0.23 -21.55 11.76
N ALA A 117 1.29 -20.79 11.53
CA ALA A 117 2.29 -20.50 12.55
C ALA A 117 1.70 -19.76 13.76
N VAL A 118 0.84 -18.78 13.54
CA VAL A 118 0.15 -18.06 14.62
C VAL A 118 -0.76 -19.03 15.39
N PHE A 119 -1.55 -19.85 14.70
CA PHE A 119 -2.46 -20.81 15.32
C PHE A 119 -1.72 -21.85 16.17
N ASP A 120 -0.62 -22.40 15.65
CA ASP A 120 0.14 -23.45 16.35
C ASP A 120 0.90 -22.92 17.58
N ASN A 121 1.25 -21.62 17.59
CA ASN A 121 2.06 -21.03 18.66
C ASN A 121 1.26 -20.24 19.70
N ASP A 122 -0.03 -19.98 19.48
CA ASP A 122 -0.88 -19.31 20.46
C ASP A 122 -1.93 -20.26 21.04
N PRO A 123 -1.74 -20.73 22.29
CA PRO A 123 -2.71 -21.62 22.94
C PRO A 123 -4.08 -20.97 23.21
N ALA A 124 -4.19 -19.65 23.07
CA ALA A 124 -5.45 -18.92 23.21
C ALA A 124 -6.28 -18.90 21.91
N ALA A 125 -5.68 -19.19 20.75
CA ALA A 125 -6.37 -19.25 19.49
C ALA A 125 -7.33 -20.46 19.46
N GLN A 126 -8.62 -20.20 19.22
CA GLN A 126 -9.64 -21.26 19.21
C GLN A 126 -9.72 -21.98 17.88
N ASP A 127 -9.60 -21.23 16.78
CA ASP A 127 -9.67 -21.73 15.40
C ASP A 127 -8.87 -20.83 14.44
N ILE A 128 -8.72 -21.32 13.21
CA ILE A 128 -8.04 -20.61 12.13
C ILE A 128 -8.78 -19.33 11.75
N GLU A 129 -10.09 -19.35 11.79
CA GLU A 129 -10.96 -18.22 11.44
C GLU A 129 -10.73 -17.04 12.39
N GLU A 130 -10.57 -17.30 13.69
CA GLU A 130 -10.23 -16.29 14.68
C GLU A 130 -8.88 -15.64 14.37
N VAL A 131 -7.87 -16.41 14.00
CA VAL A 131 -6.56 -15.91 13.63
C VAL A 131 -6.67 -14.95 12.41
N ILE A 132 -7.40 -15.36 11.37
CA ILE A 132 -7.57 -14.54 10.16
C ILE A 132 -8.32 -13.23 10.46
N LEU A 133 -9.35 -13.28 11.29
CA LEU A 133 -10.24 -12.17 11.56
C LEU A 133 -9.72 -11.18 12.60
N CYS A 134 -8.96 -11.66 13.60
CA CYS A 134 -8.69 -10.88 14.82
C CYS A 134 -7.21 -10.55 15.06
N TYR A 135 -6.26 -11.34 14.54
CA TYR A 135 -4.88 -11.24 15.01
C TYR A 135 -4.08 -10.12 14.35
N PRO A 136 -3.51 -9.18 15.13
CA PRO A 136 -2.66 -8.11 14.61
C PRO A 136 -1.42 -8.61 13.88
N ALA A 137 -0.84 -9.73 14.33
CA ALA A 137 0.32 -10.35 13.70
C ALA A 137 0.03 -10.69 12.23
N LEU A 138 -1.11 -11.32 11.95
CA LEU A 138 -1.49 -11.65 10.58
C LEU A 138 -1.78 -10.40 9.74
N LYS A 139 -2.37 -9.37 10.35
CA LYS A 139 -2.56 -8.07 9.69
C LYS A 139 -1.21 -7.45 9.27
N ALA A 140 -0.22 -7.48 10.15
CA ALA A 140 1.12 -7.02 9.86
C ALA A 140 1.78 -7.81 8.73
N MET A 141 1.65 -9.15 8.75
CA MET A 141 2.20 -10.02 7.71
C MET A 141 1.53 -9.82 6.36
N LEU A 142 0.22 -9.60 6.32
CA LEU A 142 -0.50 -9.26 5.09
C LEU A 142 0.09 -8.01 4.40
N HIS A 143 0.27 -6.94 5.16
CA HIS A 143 0.85 -5.69 4.66
C HIS A 143 2.31 -5.89 4.23
N TYR A 144 3.11 -6.53 5.08
CA TYR A 144 4.52 -6.80 4.78
C TYR A 144 4.70 -7.60 3.49
N ARG A 145 3.97 -8.70 3.30
CA ARG A 145 4.14 -9.55 2.12
C ARG A 145 3.77 -8.82 0.83
N LEU A 146 2.71 -8.01 0.83
CA LEU A 146 2.39 -7.15 -0.32
C LEU A 146 3.47 -6.10 -0.55
N ALA A 147 3.90 -5.40 0.50
CA ALA A 147 4.92 -4.36 0.42
C ALA A 147 6.26 -4.91 -0.07
N HIS A 148 6.65 -6.10 0.39
CA HIS A 148 7.88 -6.78 -0.03
C HIS A 148 7.86 -7.08 -1.54
N GLU A 149 6.79 -7.64 -2.08
CA GLU A 149 6.67 -7.88 -3.53
C GLU A 149 6.72 -6.58 -4.34
N LEU A 150 6.06 -5.53 -3.89
CA LEU A 150 6.14 -4.21 -4.54
C LEU A 150 7.55 -3.63 -4.51
N LEU A 151 8.28 -3.82 -3.40
CA LEU A 151 9.69 -3.42 -3.30
C LEU A 151 10.56 -4.18 -4.31
N LEU A 152 10.38 -5.50 -4.41
CA LEU A 152 11.12 -6.34 -5.37
C LEU A 152 10.80 -5.96 -6.82
N LEU A 153 9.61 -5.46 -7.10
CA LEU A 153 9.22 -4.92 -8.41
C LEU A 153 9.73 -3.50 -8.68
N GLY A 154 10.46 -2.91 -7.74
CA GLY A 154 11.09 -1.60 -7.86
C GLY A 154 10.13 -0.41 -7.68
N VAL A 155 8.98 -0.62 -7.03
CA VAL A 155 8.01 0.45 -6.76
C VAL A 155 8.57 1.41 -5.70
N PRO A 156 8.72 2.72 -6.01
CA PRO A 156 9.23 3.68 -5.05
C PRO A 156 8.19 3.99 -3.97
N VAL A 157 8.63 4.21 -2.72
CA VAL A 157 7.87 4.77 -1.59
C VAL A 157 6.64 3.94 -1.15
N LEU A 158 5.79 3.48 -2.07
CA LEU A 158 4.56 2.76 -1.77
C LEU A 158 4.75 1.56 -0.80
N PRO A 159 5.80 0.71 -0.95
CA PRO A 159 6.07 -0.36 0.01
C PRO A 159 6.20 0.16 1.44
N ARG A 160 6.92 1.26 1.64
CA ARG A 160 7.10 1.87 2.97
C ARG A 160 5.79 2.47 3.50
N MET A 161 5.00 3.12 2.66
CA MET A 161 3.68 3.63 3.05
C MET A 161 2.77 2.51 3.59
N ILE A 162 2.80 1.34 2.94
CA ILE A 162 2.01 0.17 3.37
C ILE A 162 2.48 -0.34 4.73
N THR A 163 3.78 -0.49 4.96
CA THR A 163 4.29 -1.01 6.25
C THR A 163 4.13 -0.01 7.38
N GLU A 164 4.28 1.29 7.14
CA GLU A 164 4.02 2.33 8.15
C GLU A 164 2.53 2.42 8.53
N ALA A 165 1.63 2.20 7.57
CA ALA A 165 0.19 2.18 7.86
C ALA A 165 -0.16 1.08 8.87
N VAL A 166 0.36 -0.13 8.71
CA VAL A 166 0.10 -1.22 9.66
C VAL A 166 0.88 -1.07 10.97
N HIS A 167 2.09 -0.52 10.93
CA HIS A 167 2.86 -0.19 12.13
C HIS A 167 2.05 0.73 13.06
N SER A 168 1.45 1.79 12.51
CA SER A 168 0.61 2.72 13.29
C SER A 168 -0.62 2.06 13.91
N GLN A 169 -1.15 0.98 13.30
CA GLN A 169 -2.36 0.29 13.75
C GLN A 169 -2.09 -0.86 14.74
N THR A 170 -0.93 -1.48 14.65
CA THR A 170 -0.62 -2.73 15.39
C THR A 170 0.56 -2.60 16.34
N GLY A 171 1.39 -1.56 16.19
CA GLY A 171 2.68 -1.46 16.87
C GLY A 171 3.76 -2.40 16.30
N ILE A 172 3.46 -3.19 15.28
CA ILE A 172 4.39 -4.11 14.64
C ILE A 172 5.06 -3.42 13.47
N ASP A 173 6.37 -3.20 13.57
CA ASP A 173 7.19 -2.56 12.53
C ASP A 173 8.04 -3.61 11.78
N ILE A 174 7.70 -3.85 10.53
CA ILE A 174 8.46 -4.73 9.63
C ILE A 174 8.85 -3.94 8.39
N HIS A 175 10.15 -3.75 8.19
CA HIS A 175 10.64 -3.08 6.99
C HIS A 175 10.32 -3.90 5.74
N PRO A 176 9.85 -3.30 4.62
CA PRO A 176 9.49 -4.05 3.41
C PRO A 176 10.66 -4.81 2.78
N GLY A 177 11.90 -4.44 3.08
CA GLY A 177 13.12 -5.15 2.64
C GLY A 177 13.54 -6.31 3.54
N ALA A 178 12.81 -6.61 4.63
CA ALA A 178 13.10 -7.79 5.44
C ALA A 178 12.86 -9.07 4.64
N GLU A 179 13.70 -10.08 4.84
CA GLU A 179 13.57 -11.40 4.21
C GLU A 179 12.95 -12.37 5.21
N ILE A 180 11.65 -12.61 5.06
CA ILE A 180 10.88 -13.48 5.96
C ILE A 180 10.40 -14.70 5.17
N GLY A 181 10.77 -15.88 5.68
CA GLY A 181 10.37 -17.16 5.10
C GLY A 181 8.89 -17.51 5.32
N ASP A 182 8.61 -18.80 5.23
CA ASP A 182 7.30 -19.38 5.54
C ASP A 182 7.16 -19.61 7.06
N TYR A 183 5.92 -19.70 7.54
CA TYR A 183 5.61 -19.99 8.95
C TYR A 183 6.18 -18.97 9.95
N PHE A 184 5.97 -17.72 9.67
CA PHE A 184 6.41 -16.63 10.54
C PHE A 184 5.31 -16.20 11.55
#